data_3532bba12608a07338ed6789d7cba198
#
_entry.id   3532bba12608a07338ed6789d7cba198
#
_cell.length_a   1.000
_cell.length_b   1.000
_cell.length_c   1.000
_cell.angle_alpha   90.00
_cell.angle_beta   90.00
_cell.angle_gamma   90.00
#
_symmetry.space_group_name_H-M   'P 1'
#
loop_
_entity.id
_entity.type
_entity.pdbx_description
1 polymer ?
#
loop_
_entity_poly.entity_id
_entity_poly.type
_entity_poly.pdbx_seq_one_letter_code
_entity_poly.pdbx_strand_id
1 'polypeptide(L)'
;LNTNILFRDHPDVLQHYRDLFAYILVDEYQDTNFAQHLIVSQLGKGHNHICVVGDDAQSIYSFRGANIHNILGLSKEYPGLKIFKLERNYRSTQNIVNTANSLIAKNKEQIPKQVFSEKEQGNKVQVISAYSDFEEGFIVSNRIAEMRLTTHCDYNDFAVLYRTNAQSRVLEEALRKRNIPYRIYGGMSFYQRKEIK
;
A
#
# COMPACT_ATOMS: atom_id res chain seq x y z
N LEU A 1 -22.20 -5.11 -0.28
CA LEU A 1 -23.24 -5.82 0.47
C LEU A 1 -24.39 -6.24 -0.46
N ASN A 2 -25.00 -5.29 -1.21
CA ASN A 2 -26.13 -5.57 -2.10
C ASN A 2 -25.83 -6.63 -3.17
N THR A 3 -24.65 -6.64 -3.76
CA THR A 3 -24.23 -7.67 -4.73
C THR A 3 -24.25 -9.08 -4.12
N ASN A 4 -23.80 -9.23 -2.87
CA ASN A 4 -23.83 -10.52 -2.19
C ASN A 4 -25.26 -10.98 -1.88
N ILE A 5 -26.15 -10.05 -1.55
CA ILE A 5 -27.59 -10.32 -1.37
C ILE A 5 -28.19 -10.76 -2.70
N LEU A 6 -27.92 -10.02 -3.78
CA LEU A 6 -28.40 -10.34 -5.12
C LEU A 6 -27.96 -11.76 -5.55
N PHE A 7 -26.69 -12.08 -5.39
CA PHE A 7 -26.16 -13.40 -5.76
C PHE A 7 -26.71 -14.55 -4.89
N ARG A 8 -27.06 -14.27 -3.64
CA ARG A 8 -27.71 -15.24 -2.75
C ARG A 8 -29.17 -15.49 -3.14
N ASP A 9 -29.90 -14.41 -3.40
CA ASP A 9 -31.35 -14.47 -3.60
C ASP A 9 -31.76 -14.75 -5.07
N HIS A 10 -30.84 -14.50 -6.01
CA HIS A 10 -31.01 -14.68 -7.44
C HIS A 10 -29.85 -15.49 -8.06
N PRO A 11 -29.85 -16.83 -7.88
CA PRO A 11 -28.81 -17.71 -8.40
C PRO A 11 -28.66 -17.68 -9.94
N ASP A 12 -29.74 -17.36 -10.65
CA ASP A 12 -29.76 -17.17 -12.10
C ASP A 12 -28.89 -15.99 -12.51
N VAL A 13 -28.94 -14.87 -11.78
CA VAL A 13 -28.09 -13.70 -11.98
C VAL A 13 -26.61 -14.06 -11.73
N LEU A 14 -26.33 -14.77 -10.62
CA LEU A 14 -24.97 -15.23 -10.34
C LEU A 14 -24.44 -16.13 -11.46
N GLN A 15 -25.28 -17.07 -11.95
CA GLN A 15 -24.86 -17.96 -13.02
C GLN A 15 -24.61 -17.22 -14.32
N HIS A 16 -25.43 -16.22 -14.66
CA HIS A 16 -25.20 -15.35 -15.81
C HIS A 16 -23.81 -14.69 -15.77
N TYR A 17 -23.40 -14.14 -14.61
CA TYR A 17 -22.07 -13.53 -14.47
C TYR A 17 -20.93 -14.54 -14.44
N ARG A 18 -21.12 -15.75 -13.93
CA ARG A 18 -20.15 -16.85 -14.05
C ARG A 18 -19.90 -17.25 -15.50
N ASP A 19 -20.95 -17.30 -16.29
CA ASP A 19 -20.84 -17.65 -17.73
C ASP A 19 -20.19 -16.51 -18.53
N LEU A 20 -20.45 -15.26 -18.11
CA LEU A 20 -19.88 -14.08 -18.74
C LEU A 20 -18.38 -13.91 -18.47
N PHE A 21 -17.94 -14.19 -17.25
CA PHE A 21 -16.56 -13.97 -16.80
C PHE A 21 -15.77 -15.30 -16.86
N ALA A 22 -15.13 -15.54 -17.99
CA ALA A 22 -14.28 -16.73 -18.17
C ALA A 22 -13.06 -16.75 -17.24
N TYR A 23 -12.54 -15.56 -16.88
CA TYR A 23 -11.40 -15.38 -15.97
C TYR A 23 -11.68 -14.20 -15.04
N ILE A 24 -11.22 -14.33 -13.79
CA ILE A 24 -11.32 -13.28 -12.76
C ILE A 24 -9.91 -12.95 -12.30
N LEU A 25 -9.48 -11.71 -12.51
CA LEU A 25 -8.20 -11.20 -12.06
C LEU A 25 -8.45 -10.10 -11.04
N VAL A 26 -7.83 -10.23 -9.86
CA VAL A 26 -7.98 -9.26 -8.77
C VAL A 26 -6.60 -8.81 -8.32
N ASP A 27 -6.39 -7.51 -8.32
CA ASP A 27 -5.17 -6.87 -7.80
C ASP A 27 -5.38 -6.37 -6.38
N GLU A 28 -4.28 -6.14 -5.66
CA GLU A 28 -4.26 -5.65 -4.27
C GLU A 28 -5.17 -6.47 -3.33
N TYR A 29 -5.15 -7.80 -3.48
CA TYR A 29 -6.09 -8.68 -2.81
C TYR A 29 -6.01 -8.65 -1.29
N GLN A 30 -4.86 -8.28 -0.71
CA GLN A 30 -4.66 -8.11 0.73
C GLN A 30 -5.53 -6.99 1.32
N ASP A 31 -6.02 -6.06 0.49
CA ASP A 31 -6.85 -4.93 0.93
C ASP A 31 -8.35 -5.20 0.81
N THR A 32 -8.73 -6.40 0.37
CA THR A 32 -10.14 -6.77 0.24
C THR A 32 -10.79 -6.98 1.61
N ASN A 33 -12.04 -6.48 1.75
CA ASN A 33 -12.89 -6.84 2.88
C ASN A 33 -13.62 -8.17 2.62
N PHE A 34 -14.27 -8.70 3.65
CA PHE A 34 -14.99 -9.98 3.55
C PHE A 34 -16.06 -9.99 2.45
N ALA A 35 -16.80 -8.88 2.27
CA ALA A 35 -17.86 -8.81 1.26
C ALA A 35 -17.30 -8.85 -0.17
N GLN A 36 -16.15 -8.23 -0.42
CA GLN A 36 -15.45 -8.27 -1.71
C GLN A 36 -14.88 -9.66 -1.98
N HIS A 37 -14.20 -10.26 -0.99
CA HIS A 37 -13.72 -11.63 -1.08
C HIS A 37 -14.86 -12.61 -1.40
N LEU A 38 -16.03 -12.48 -0.73
CA LEU A 38 -17.18 -13.34 -0.99
C LEU A 38 -17.72 -13.21 -2.43
N ILE A 39 -17.72 -12.00 -3.01
CA ILE A 39 -18.10 -11.79 -4.42
C ILE A 39 -17.15 -12.56 -5.35
N VAL A 40 -15.84 -12.42 -5.15
CA VAL A 40 -14.82 -13.11 -5.95
C VAL A 40 -14.98 -14.63 -5.82
N SER A 41 -15.15 -15.12 -4.61
CA SER A 41 -15.35 -16.56 -4.33
C SER A 41 -16.63 -17.10 -4.99
N GLN A 42 -17.75 -16.36 -4.88
CA GLN A 42 -19.01 -16.77 -5.51
C GLN A 42 -18.90 -16.82 -7.05
N LEU A 43 -18.28 -15.83 -7.67
CA LEU A 43 -18.10 -15.81 -9.12
C LEU A 43 -17.14 -16.90 -9.59
N GLY A 44 -16.07 -17.15 -8.84
CA GLY A 44 -15.05 -18.15 -9.20
C GLY A 44 -15.46 -19.61 -9.03
N LYS A 45 -16.45 -19.88 -8.17
CA LYS A 45 -16.99 -21.24 -7.99
C LYS A 45 -17.65 -21.72 -9.28
N GLY A 46 -17.09 -22.78 -9.83
CA GLY A 46 -17.61 -23.41 -11.06
C GLY A 46 -16.53 -23.58 -12.13
N HIS A 47 -15.68 -22.59 -12.34
CA HIS A 47 -14.57 -22.73 -13.29
C HIS A 47 -13.18 -22.61 -12.65
N ASN A 48 -13.07 -22.05 -11.45
CA ASN A 48 -11.81 -21.84 -10.71
C ASN A 48 -10.72 -21.05 -11.47
N HIS A 49 -11.11 -20.28 -12.48
CA HIS A 49 -10.19 -19.43 -13.24
C HIS A 49 -10.02 -18.09 -12.53
N ILE A 50 -9.41 -18.12 -11.36
CA ILE A 50 -9.14 -16.94 -10.55
C ILE A 50 -7.62 -16.73 -10.47
N CYS A 51 -7.19 -15.51 -10.72
CA CYS A 51 -5.85 -15.05 -10.46
C CYS A 51 -5.92 -13.85 -9.50
N VAL A 52 -5.26 -13.95 -8.36
CA VAL A 52 -5.15 -12.84 -7.42
C VAL A 52 -3.70 -12.40 -7.32
N VAL A 53 -3.48 -11.10 -7.30
CA VAL A 53 -2.18 -10.48 -7.05
C VAL A 53 -2.29 -9.68 -5.75
N GLY A 54 -1.27 -9.75 -4.93
CA GLY A 54 -1.25 -9.02 -3.67
C GLY A 54 0.05 -9.19 -2.92
N ASP A 55 0.24 -8.35 -1.94
CA ASP A 55 1.38 -8.38 -1.03
C ASP A 55 0.88 -8.30 0.42
N ASP A 56 0.90 -9.41 1.12
CA ASP A 56 0.50 -9.52 2.52
C ASP A 56 1.26 -8.55 3.43
N ALA A 57 2.51 -8.22 3.10
CA ALA A 57 3.32 -7.23 3.81
C ALA A 57 2.78 -5.80 3.69
N GLN A 58 1.96 -5.51 2.68
CA GLN A 58 1.35 -4.20 2.44
C GLN A 58 -0.10 -4.08 2.92
N SER A 59 -0.62 -5.08 3.67
CA SER A 59 -1.97 -5.04 4.23
C SER A 59 -2.06 -4.02 5.38
N ILE A 60 -2.35 -2.77 5.06
CA ILE A 60 -2.41 -1.65 6.01
C ILE A 60 -3.81 -1.04 6.17
N TYR A 61 -4.83 -1.60 5.52
CA TYR A 61 -6.21 -1.07 5.51
C TYR A 61 -7.20 -1.85 6.40
N SER A 62 -6.71 -2.55 7.43
CA SER A 62 -7.57 -3.26 8.39
C SER A 62 -8.59 -2.33 9.06
N PHE A 63 -8.22 -1.07 9.34
CA PHE A 63 -9.13 -0.04 9.89
C PHE A 63 -10.27 0.36 8.93
N ARG A 64 -10.19 -0.02 7.65
CA ARG A 64 -11.25 0.12 6.63
C ARG A 64 -11.97 -1.19 6.35
N GLY A 65 -11.71 -2.22 7.15
CA GLY A 65 -12.33 -3.54 7.03
C GLY A 65 -11.61 -4.52 6.11
N ALA A 66 -10.40 -4.19 5.63
CA ALA A 66 -9.57 -5.16 4.92
C ALA A 66 -9.20 -6.32 5.86
N ASN A 67 -9.19 -7.53 5.29
CA ASN A 67 -8.89 -8.74 6.05
C ASN A 67 -7.78 -9.53 5.37
N ILE A 68 -6.60 -9.52 5.98
CA ILE A 68 -5.41 -10.24 5.48
C ILE A 68 -5.66 -11.75 5.32
N HIS A 69 -6.56 -12.33 6.12
CA HIS A 69 -6.88 -13.75 6.01
C HIS A 69 -7.55 -14.11 4.68
N ASN A 70 -8.10 -13.14 3.94
CA ASN A 70 -8.63 -13.38 2.60
C ASN A 70 -7.52 -13.87 1.65
N ILE A 71 -6.31 -13.29 1.71
CA ILE A 71 -5.17 -13.73 0.89
C ILE A 71 -4.45 -14.94 1.52
N LEU A 72 -4.24 -14.95 2.82
CA LEU A 72 -3.55 -16.05 3.52
C LEU A 72 -4.36 -17.35 3.48
N GLY A 73 -5.68 -17.26 3.42
CA GLY A 73 -6.61 -18.40 3.41
C GLY A 73 -6.85 -19.04 2.03
N LEU A 74 -6.42 -18.41 0.95
CA LEU A 74 -6.72 -18.86 -0.43
C LEU A 74 -6.31 -20.30 -0.72
N SER A 75 -5.18 -20.76 -0.20
CA SER A 75 -4.72 -22.13 -0.39
C SER A 75 -5.64 -23.19 0.24
N LYS A 76 -6.38 -22.81 1.29
CA LYS A 76 -7.38 -23.66 1.93
C LYS A 76 -8.71 -23.67 1.15
N GLU A 77 -9.06 -22.52 0.58
CA GLU A 77 -10.29 -22.37 -0.20
C GLU A 77 -10.17 -23.01 -1.59
N TYR A 78 -8.97 -22.95 -2.19
CA TYR A 78 -8.67 -23.49 -3.53
C TYR A 78 -7.55 -24.53 -3.44
N PRO A 79 -7.87 -25.82 -3.28
CA PRO A 79 -6.86 -26.88 -3.09
C PRO A 79 -5.86 -27.06 -4.24
N GLY A 80 -6.16 -26.54 -5.43
CA GLY A 80 -5.28 -26.56 -6.60
C GLY A 80 -4.51 -25.28 -6.85
N LEU A 81 -4.53 -24.33 -5.91
CA LEU A 81 -3.91 -23.01 -6.05
C LEU A 81 -2.39 -23.12 -6.29
N LYS A 82 -1.92 -22.47 -7.36
CA LYS A 82 -0.49 -22.27 -7.61
C LYS A 82 -0.06 -20.92 -7.13
N ILE A 83 0.96 -20.88 -6.28
CA ILE A 83 1.51 -19.64 -5.73
C ILE A 83 2.83 -19.33 -6.44
N PHE A 84 2.89 -18.13 -7.04
CA PHE A 84 4.09 -17.59 -7.66
C PHE A 84 4.57 -16.41 -6.82
N LYS A 85 5.84 -16.42 -6.41
CA LYS A 85 6.45 -15.36 -5.61
C LYS A 85 7.26 -14.44 -6.52
N LEU A 86 6.93 -13.15 -6.52
CA LEU A 86 7.67 -12.11 -7.23
C LEU A 86 8.64 -11.47 -6.24
N GLU A 87 9.83 -12.06 -6.09
CA GLU A 87 10.79 -11.67 -5.05
C GLU A 87 11.80 -10.61 -5.53
N ARG A 88 11.94 -10.39 -6.84
CA ARG A 88 12.84 -9.37 -7.37
C ARG A 88 12.21 -7.98 -7.33
N ASN A 89 12.84 -7.07 -6.62
CA ASN A 89 12.46 -5.66 -6.57
C ASN A 89 13.26 -4.85 -7.59
N TYR A 90 12.56 -4.22 -8.54
CA TYR A 90 13.15 -3.40 -9.60
C TYR A 90 13.18 -1.91 -9.26
N ARG A 91 12.53 -1.49 -8.18
CA ARG A 91 12.36 -0.08 -7.79
C ARG A 91 13.51 0.42 -6.93
N SER A 92 13.83 -0.29 -5.87
CA SER A 92 14.64 0.19 -4.77
C SER A 92 16.06 -0.38 -4.79
N THR A 93 17.00 0.36 -4.17
CA THR A 93 18.36 -0.11 -3.90
C THR A 93 18.38 -1.21 -2.84
N GLN A 94 19.50 -1.96 -2.74
CA GLN A 94 19.63 -3.09 -1.82
C GLN A 94 19.42 -2.71 -0.36
N ASN A 95 19.96 -1.56 0.09
CA ASN A 95 19.81 -1.13 1.47
C ASN A 95 18.34 -0.87 1.86
N ILE A 96 17.55 -0.32 0.95
CA ILE A 96 16.10 -0.12 1.20
C ILE A 96 15.39 -1.46 1.31
N VAL A 97 15.64 -2.38 0.36
CA VAL A 97 15.03 -3.72 0.36
C VAL A 97 15.42 -4.52 1.60
N ASN A 98 16.69 -4.51 1.98
CA ASN A 98 17.18 -5.20 3.18
C ASN A 98 16.55 -4.66 4.46
N THR A 99 16.37 -3.34 4.55
CA THR A 99 15.69 -2.70 5.69
C THR A 99 14.22 -3.11 5.75
N ALA A 100 13.53 -3.13 4.62
CA ALA A 100 12.13 -3.56 4.54
C ALA A 100 11.98 -5.05 4.92
N ASN A 101 12.86 -5.93 4.43
CA ASN A 101 12.89 -7.33 4.82
C ASN A 101 13.09 -7.52 6.32
N SER A 102 14.03 -6.77 6.93
CA SER A 102 14.29 -6.82 8.36
C SER A 102 13.09 -6.36 9.19
N LEU A 103 12.34 -5.38 8.70
CA LEU A 103 11.12 -4.90 9.37
C LEU A 103 10.01 -5.94 9.29
N ILE A 104 9.73 -6.45 8.08
CA ILE A 104 8.60 -7.36 7.85
C ILE A 104 8.85 -8.76 8.44
N ALA A 105 10.09 -9.18 8.61
CA ALA A 105 10.44 -10.45 9.26
C ALA A 105 9.91 -10.58 10.70
N LYS A 106 9.51 -9.46 11.32
CA LYS A 106 8.89 -9.44 12.66
C LYS A 106 7.41 -9.84 12.63
N ASN A 107 6.77 -9.84 11.48
CA ASN A 107 5.40 -10.30 11.35
C ASN A 107 5.34 -11.83 11.46
N LYS A 108 4.43 -12.33 12.30
CA LYS A 108 4.26 -13.77 12.51
C LYS A 108 3.38 -14.40 11.42
N GLU A 109 2.40 -13.66 10.92
CA GLU A 109 1.46 -14.12 9.89
C GLU A 109 1.84 -13.49 8.56
N GLN A 110 2.49 -14.26 7.71
CA GLN A 110 2.92 -13.81 6.39
C GLN A 110 3.16 -14.98 5.44
N ILE A 111 3.14 -14.72 4.16
CA ILE A 111 3.60 -15.65 3.12
C ILE A 111 5.14 -15.54 3.08
N PRO A 112 5.87 -16.60 3.44
CA PRO A 112 7.34 -16.54 3.47
C PRO A 112 7.90 -16.17 2.10
N LYS A 113 8.62 -15.05 2.01
CA LYS A 113 9.31 -14.57 0.80
C LYS A 113 10.55 -13.79 1.19
N GLN A 114 11.51 -13.74 0.29
CA GLN A 114 12.73 -12.94 0.47
C GLN A 114 12.89 -12.03 -0.73
N VAL A 115 12.49 -10.79 -0.56
CA VAL A 115 12.61 -9.77 -1.61
C VAL A 115 14.09 -9.37 -1.75
N PHE A 116 14.59 -9.27 -2.98
CA PHE A 116 15.95 -8.87 -3.29
C PHE A 116 16.01 -7.85 -4.41
N SER A 117 17.08 -7.08 -4.46
CA SER A 117 17.35 -6.12 -5.54
C SER A 117 18.72 -6.39 -6.14
N GLU A 118 18.83 -6.28 -7.47
CA GLU A 118 20.09 -6.34 -8.20
C GLU A 118 20.64 -4.94 -8.51
N LYS A 119 19.98 -3.90 -8.00
CA LYS A 119 20.52 -2.52 -8.10
C LYS A 119 21.73 -2.35 -7.20
N GLU A 120 22.36 -1.18 -7.28
CA GLU A 120 23.44 -0.77 -6.39
C GLU A 120 23.02 -0.84 -4.91
N GLN A 121 23.99 -0.85 -4.03
CA GLN A 121 23.74 -0.92 -2.60
C GLN A 121 22.94 0.28 -2.10
N GLY A 122 23.19 1.47 -2.68
CA GLY A 122 22.53 2.73 -2.33
C GLY A 122 22.91 3.25 -0.93
N ASN A 123 22.30 4.36 -0.54
CA ASN A 123 22.50 4.97 0.76
C ASN A 123 21.82 4.14 1.87
N LYS A 124 22.39 4.17 3.08
CA LYS A 124 21.78 3.56 4.25
C LYS A 124 20.52 4.32 4.65
N VAL A 125 19.49 3.59 5.08
CA VAL A 125 18.32 4.18 5.72
C VAL A 125 18.72 4.80 7.04
N GLN A 126 18.30 6.04 7.29
CA GLN A 126 18.59 6.79 8.51
C GLN A 126 17.34 6.92 9.35
N VAL A 127 17.49 6.78 10.65
CA VAL A 127 16.46 7.07 11.64
C VAL A 127 16.90 8.30 12.41
N ILE A 128 16.07 9.33 12.41
CA ILE A 128 16.35 10.61 13.08
C ILE A 128 15.23 10.85 14.06
N SER A 129 15.60 11.11 15.33
CA SER A 129 14.64 11.49 16.38
C SER A 129 14.53 13.01 16.45
N ALA A 130 13.30 13.49 16.61
CA ALA A 130 13.00 14.89 16.86
C ALA A 130 12.30 15.05 18.22
N TYR A 131 12.49 16.17 18.91
CA TYR A 131 11.85 16.47 20.19
C TYR A 131 10.45 17.05 20.04
N SER A 132 10.12 17.56 18.85
CA SER A 132 8.81 18.15 18.55
C SER A 132 8.46 18.04 17.08
N ASP A 133 7.19 18.19 16.77
CA ASP A 133 6.67 18.24 15.39
C ASP A 133 7.34 19.37 14.58
N PHE A 134 7.62 20.50 15.21
CA PHE A 134 8.30 21.62 14.58
C PHE A 134 9.73 21.28 14.19
N GLU A 135 10.44 20.58 15.06
CA GLU A 135 11.80 20.11 14.76
C GLU A 135 11.79 19.07 13.67
N GLU A 136 10.80 18.13 13.68
CA GLU A 136 10.61 17.18 12.59
C GLU A 136 10.46 17.89 11.25
N GLY A 137 9.54 18.85 11.16
CA GLY A 137 9.34 19.64 9.95
C GLY A 137 10.58 20.42 9.51
N PHE A 138 11.34 20.97 10.46
CA PHE A 138 12.60 21.65 10.20
C PHE A 138 13.66 20.71 9.64
N ILE A 139 13.85 19.53 10.24
CA ILE A 139 14.80 18.50 9.78
C ILE A 139 14.44 18.05 8.37
N VAL A 140 13.18 17.72 8.10
CA VAL A 140 12.71 17.27 6.79
C VAL A 140 12.97 18.33 5.72
N SER A 141 12.55 19.58 5.97
CA SER A 141 12.72 20.66 5.00
C SER A 141 14.21 21.01 4.74
N ASN A 142 15.06 20.92 5.77
CA ASN A 142 16.50 21.10 5.63
C ASN A 142 17.12 19.98 4.78
N ARG A 143 16.76 18.73 5.03
CA ARG A 143 17.29 17.59 4.27
C ARG A 143 16.92 17.66 2.80
N ILE A 144 15.70 18.04 2.48
CA ILE A 144 15.27 18.24 1.09
C ILE A 144 16.13 19.32 0.41
N ALA A 145 16.30 20.47 1.08
CA ALA A 145 17.11 21.56 0.54
C ALA A 145 18.58 21.17 0.34
N GLU A 146 19.19 20.50 1.32
CA GLU A 146 20.55 20.00 1.27
C GLU A 146 20.74 18.98 0.15
N MET A 147 19.88 17.97 0.07
CA MET A 147 19.96 16.94 -0.96
C MET A 147 19.81 17.51 -2.36
N ARG A 148 18.89 18.47 -2.55
CA ARG A 148 18.75 19.14 -3.84
C ARG A 148 20.03 19.84 -4.30
N LEU A 149 20.74 20.48 -3.38
CA LEU A 149 21.99 21.16 -3.68
C LEU A 149 23.15 20.19 -3.98
N THR A 150 23.17 19.06 -3.26
CA THR A 150 24.30 18.12 -3.35
C THR A 150 24.13 17.07 -4.45
N THR A 151 22.89 16.65 -4.73
CA THR A 151 22.61 15.57 -5.69
C THR A 151 21.95 16.05 -6.98
N HIS A 152 21.68 17.36 -7.11
CA HIS A 152 21.02 17.97 -8.26
C HIS A 152 19.66 17.37 -8.63
N CYS A 153 18.96 16.76 -7.67
CA CYS A 153 17.63 16.21 -7.86
C CYS A 153 16.54 17.31 -7.87
N ASP A 154 15.42 17.02 -8.49
CA ASP A 154 14.26 17.91 -8.52
C ASP A 154 13.36 17.73 -7.29
N TYR A 155 12.53 18.73 -6.98
CA TYR A 155 11.56 18.62 -5.87
C TYR A 155 10.56 17.48 -6.07
N ASN A 156 10.28 17.09 -7.32
CA ASN A 156 9.41 15.96 -7.64
C ASN A 156 10.00 14.59 -7.29
N ASP A 157 11.30 14.54 -7.01
CA ASP A 157 11.98 13.29 -6.61
C ASP A 157 11.82 12.99 -5.12
N PHE A 158 11.22 13.92 -4.36
CA PHE A 158 10.99 13.76 -2.93
C PHE A 158 9.53 13.41 -2.64
N ALA A 159 9.32 12.48 -1.71
CA ALA A 159 8.03 12.19 -1.12
C ALA A 159 8.15 12.18 0.41
N VAL A 160 7.24 12.88 1.08
CA VAL A 160 7.12 12.88 2.54
C VAL A 160 5.84 12.12 2.92
N LEU A 161 6.01 11.02 3.63
CA LEU A 161 4.90 10.19 4.10
C LEU A 161 4.69 10.41 5.59
N TYR A 162 3.43 10.54 6.00
CA TYR A 162 3.06 10.73 7.40
C TYR A 162 1.87 9.85 7.78
N ARG A 163 1.71 9.57 9.05
CA ARG A 163 0.68 8.63 9.55
C ARG A 163 -0.71 9.24 9.58
N THR A 164 -0.83 10.52 9.94
CA THR A 164 -2.11 11.20 10.11
C THR A 164 -2.11 12.55 9.41
N ASN A 165 -3.28 12.98 8.92
CA ASN A 165 -3.43 14.27 8.25
C ASN A 165 -3.11 15.48 9.18
N ALA A 166 -3.11 15.30 10.50
CA ALA A 166 -2.73 16.37 11.43
C ALA A 166 -1.25 16.76 11.30
N GLN A 167 -0.38 15.80 10.96
CA GLN A 167 1.06 16.03 10.77
C GLN A 167 1.37 16.92 9.55
N SER A 168 0.48 16.94 8.55
CA SER A 168 0.71 17.70 7.32
C SER A 168 0.93 19.19 7.56
N ARG A 169 0.25 19.77 8.56
CA ARG A 169 0.32 21.20 8.86
C ARG A 169 1.74 21.67 9.14
N VAL A 170 2.43 20.98 10.03
CA VAL A 170 3.79 21.37 10.45
C VAL A 170 4.78 21.21 9.30
N LEU A 171 4.62 20.12 8.52
CA LEU A 171 5.42 19.89 7.31
C LEU A 171 5.18 20.98 6.26
N GLU A 172 3.91 21.34 6.02
CA GLU A 172 3.56 22.43 5.09
C GLU A 172 4.18 23.77 5.52
N GLU A 173 4.10 24.12 6.82
CA GLU A 173 4.70 25.34 7.36
C GLU A 173 6.23 25.36 7.18
N ALA A 174 6.89 24.22 7.45
CA ALA A 174 8.33 24.11 7.31
C ALA A 174 8.80 24.21 5.84
N LEU A 175 8.10 23.54 4.92
CA LEU A 175 8.38 23.61 3.48
C LEU A 175 8.15 25.02 2.94
N ARG A 176 7.06 25.67 3.35
CA ARG A 176 6.73 27.05 2.95
C ARG A 176 7.77 28.07 3.42
N LYS A 177 8.24 27.97 4.67
CA LYS A 177 9.29 28.84 5.22
C LYS A 177 10.59 28.78 4.41
N ARG A 178 10.83 27.68 3.69
CA ARG A 178 11.99 27.47 2.83
C ARG A 178 11.72 27.67 1.34
N ASN A 179 10.51 28.13 0.98
CA ASN A 179 10.06 28.27 -0.40
C ASN A 179 10.20 26.96 -1.20
N ILE A 180 10.01 25.80 -0.54
CA ILE A 180 9.99 24.49 -1.18
C ILE A 180 8.57 24.25 -1.71
N PRO A 181 8.36 24.09 -3.02
CA PRO A 181 7.05 23.76 -3.56
C PRO A 181 6.63 22.36 -3.12
N TYR A 182 5.36 22.18 -2.78
CA TYR A 182 4.83 20.89 -2.37
C TYR A 182 3.43 20.66 -2.89
N ARG A 183 3.02 19.40 -2.95
CA ARG A 183 1.66 18.96 -3.28
C ARG A 183 1.18 17.95 -2.25
N ILE A 184 -0.07 18.10 -1.78
CA ILE A 184 -0.68 17.14 -0.86
C ILE A 184 -1.57 16.19 -1.67
N TYR A 185 -1.40 14.91 -1.45
CA TYR A 185 -2.23 13.85 -2.00
C TYR A 185 -3.12 13.25 -0.92
N GLY A 186 -4.38 12.98 -1.26
CA GLY A 186 -5.33 12.30 -0.38
C GLY A 186 -5.97 13.16 0.71
N GLY A 187 -5.78 14.48 0.72
CA GLY A 187 -6.42 15.39 1.65
C GLY A 187 -6.54 16.81 1.10
N MET A 188 -7.39 17.63 1.72
CA MET A 188 -7.36 19.07 1.49
C MET A 188 -6.23 19.67 2.30
N SER A 189 -5.44 20.57 1.71
CA SER A 189 -4.47 21.39 2.45
C SER A 189 -5.14 22.00 3.66
N PHE A 190 -4.42 22.09 4.78
CA PHE A 190 -4.94 22.70 6.01
C PHE A 190 -5.60 24.06 5.74
N TYR A 191 -4.99 24.89 4.90
CA TYR A 191 -5.49 26.23 4.55
C TYR A 191 -6.66 26.23 3.55
N GLN A 192 -7.05 25.08 3.00
CA GLN A 192 -8.20 24.95 2.10
C GLN A 192 -9.43 24.38 2.83
N ARG A 193 -9.32 24.04 4.11
CA ARG A 193 -10.43 23.54 4.90
C ARG A 193 -11.43 24.67 5.17
N LYS A 194 -12.74 24.33 5.06
CA LYS A 194 -13.82 25.31 5.28
C LYS A 194 -13.77 25.98 6.67
N GLU A 195 -13.26 25.25 7.67
CA GLU A 195 -13.14 25.71 9.05
C GLU A 195 -12.04 26.77 9.24
N ILE A 196 -11.19 27.00 8.22
CA ILE A 196 -10.03 27.90 8.27
C ILE A 196 -10.16 29.05 7.27
N LYS A 197 -11.06 28.94 6.30
CA LYS A 197 -11.48 30.03 5.40
C LYS A 197 -12.54 30.88 6.03
#